data_95326d8da376a9469d933bac4bb782a1
#
_entry.id   95326d8da376a9469d933bac4bb782a1
#
_cell.length_a   1.000
_cell.length_b   1.000
_cell.length_c   1.000
_cell.angle_alpha   90.00
_cell.angle_beta   90.00
_cell.angle_gamma   90.00
#
_symmetry.space_group_name_H-M   'P 1'
#
loop_
_entity.id
_entity.type
_entity.pdbx_description
1 polymer ?
#
loop_
_entity_poly.entity_id
_entity_poly.type
_entity_poly.pdbx_seq_one_letter_code
_entity_poly.pdbx_strand_id
1 'polypeptide(L)'
;ADPIHLDRQLEYCDAQIRRTLNEADQDSCLMPRSMEANQTSWNMSNIYDWTSGFWPGILWYDYEATGNEEIKAQAICYTECLFPLVTSAHSADHDIGFQIFCSFGNAYRMTGNQEYKAAILKGAEKLAKLYNPKVGTILSWPGMVKRMGWSHNTIMDNMMNLEILFWAARN
;
A
#
# COMPACT_ATOMS: atom_id res chain seq x y z
N ALA A 1 19.61 -28.59 -6.20
CA ALA A 1 18.53 -27.73 -5.72
C ALA A 1 17.23 -28.18 -6.38
N ASP A 2 16.20 -28.48 -5.60
CA ASP A 2 14.90 -28.83 -6.16
C ASP A 2 14.36 -27.67 -6.99
N PRO A 3 13.73 -27.95 -8.15
CA PRO A 3 13.14 -26.89 -8.96
C PRO A 3 12.08 -26.12 -8.15
N ILE A 4 12.07 -24.80 -8.29
CA ILE A 4 11.03 -23.99 -7.69
C ILE A 4 9.71 -24.33 -8.39
N HIS A 5 8.80 -24.94 -7.66
CA HIS A 5 7.44 -25.23 -8.13
C HIS A 5 6.57 -24.00 -7.94
N LEU A 6 6.59 -23.06 -8.89
CA LEU A 6 5.88 -21.78 -8.80
C LEU A 6 4.39 -21.97 -8.54
N ASP A 7 3.74 -22.85 -9.28
CA ASP A 7 2.29 -23.12 -9.12
C ASP A 7 1.94 -23.51 -7.69
N ARG A 8 2.72 -24.43 -7.09
CA ARG A 8 2.52 -24.83 -5.69
C ARG A 8 2.70 -23.67 -4.69
N GLN A 9 3.63 -22.75 -4.98
CA GLN A 9 3.81 -21.57 -4.13
C GLN A 9 2.63 -20.61 -4.26
N LEU A 10 2.11 -20.41 -5.45
CA LEU A 10 0.92 -19.58 -5.68
C LEU A 10 -0.32 -20.18 -5.03
N GLU A 11 -0.55 -21.49 -5.14
CA GLU A 11 -1.62 -22.20 -4.43
C GLU A 11 -1.52 -22.02 -2.90
N TYR A 12 -0.31 -22.08 -2.37
CA TYR A 12 -0.10 -21.84 -0.94
C TYR A 12 -0.42 -20.40 -0.56
N CYS A 13 -0.02 -19.42 -1.36
CA CYS A 13 -0.33 -18.01 -1.12
C CYS A 13 -1.84 -17.74 -1.16
N ASP A 14 -2.56 -18.23 -2.18
CA ASP A 14 -4.02 -18.13 -2.28
C ASP A 14 -4.70 -18.72 -1.05
N ALA A 15 -4.28 -19.90 -0.61
CA ALA A 15 -4.84 -20.52 0.60
C ALA A 15 -4.63 -19.68 1.87
N GLN A 16 -3.47 -19.01 2.02
CA GLN A 16 -3.22 -18.11 3.16
C GLN A 16 -4.05 -16.82 3.05
N ILE A 17 -4.19 -16.27 1.85
CA ILE A 17 -5.02 -15.08 1.58
C ILE A 17 -6.48 -15.35 1.96
N ARG A 18 -7.05 -16.47 1.53
CA ARG A 18 -8.42 -16.86 1.87
C ARG A 18 -8.63 -17.05 3.37
N ARG A 19 -7.65 -17.64 4.06
CA ARG A 19 -7.68 -17.75 5.51
C ARG A 19 -7.70 -16.38 6.17
N THR A 20 -6.85 -15.46 5.72
CA THR A 20 -6.79 -14.09 6.23
C THR A 20 -8.09 -13.33 5.97
N LEU A 21 -8.68 -13.48 4.78
CA LEU A 21 -9.99 -12.88 4.45
C LEU A 21 -11.11 -13.36 5.37
N ASN A 22 -11.09 -14.61 5.80
CA ASN A 22 -12.09 -15.14 6.74
C ASN A 22 -11.95 -14.55 8.17
N GLU A 23 -10.78 -14.03 8.52
CA GLU A 23 -10.53 -13.36 9.81
C GLU A 23 -10.73 -11.84 9.74
N ALA A 24 -10.63 -11.26 8.55
CA ALA A 24 -10.71 -9.82 8.33
C ALA A 24 -12.17 -9.38 8.14
N ASP A 25 -12.55 -8.32 8.86
CA ASP A 25 -13.85 -7.66 8.68
C ASP A 25 -13.72 -6.55 7.61
N GLN A 26 -14.28 -6.79 6.44
CA GLN A 26 -14.25 -5.86 5.31
C GLN A 26 -14.89 -4.50 5.62
N ASP A 27 -15.97 -4.51 6.40
CA ASP A 27 -16.74 -3.30 6.70
C ASP A 27 -15.98 -2.35 7.63
N SER A 28 -14.98 -2.86 8.35
CA SER A 28 -14.15 -2.07 9.27
C SER A 28 -13.03 -1.29 8.59
N CYS A 29 -12.68 -1.58 7.33
CA CYS A 29 -11.48 -1.06 6.65
C CYS A 29 -10.17 -1.27 7.42
N LEU A 30 -10.11 -2.28 8.30
CA LEU A 30 -8.91 -2.68 9.00
C LEU A 30 -8.07 -3.63 8.15
N MET A 31 -6.76 -3.42 8.15
CA MET A 31 -5.79 -4.19 7.35
C MET A 31 -5.02 -5.18 8.23
N PRO A 32 -4.83 -6.44 7.82
CA PRO A 32 -3.95 -7.36 8.52
C PRO A 32 -2.51 -6.83 8.42
N ARG A 33 -1.83 -6.72 9.57
CA ARG A 33 -0.51 -6.08 9.67
C ARG A 33 0.57 -7.05 10.12
N SER A 34 0.37 -7.70 11.22
CA SER A 34 1.36 -8.61 11.82
C SER A 34 0.69 -9.70 12.64
N MET A 35 1.43 -10.78 12.86
CA MET A 35 1.05 -11.86 13.76
C MET A 35 2.28 -12.22 14.59
N GLU A 36 2.15 -12.21 15.90
CA GLU A 36 3.22 -12.63 16.78
C GLU A 36 3.35 -14.16 16.79
N ALA A 37 4.52 -14.68 17.13
CA ALA A 37 4.82 -16.12 17.06
C ALA A 37 3.82 -17.02 17.81
N ASN A 38 3.17 -16.52 18.84
CA ASN A 38 2.21 -17.27 19.68
C ASN A 38 0.74 -16.86 19.43
N GLN A 39 0.48 -16.05 18.41
CA GLN A 39 -0.88 -15.63 18.06
C GLN A 39 -1.44 -16.51 16.93
N THR A 40 -2.75 -16.67 16.96
CA THR A 40 -3.52 -17.36 15.92
C THR A 40 -4.40 -16.42 15.11
N SER A 41 -4.36 -15.12 15.42
CA SER A 41 -5.12 -14.07 14.75
C SER A 41 -4.23 -12.87 14.41
N TRP A 42 -4.65 -12.11 13.41
CA TRP A 42 -3.94 -10.92 12.95
C TRP A 42 -4.07 -9.74 13.93
N ASN A 43 -2.96 -9.04 14.13
CA ASN A 43 -2.99 -7.67 14.63
C ASN A 43 -3.42 -6.77 13.48
N MET A 44 -4.57 -6.15 13.60
CA MET A 44 -5.14 -5.29 12.55
C MET A 44 -4.66 -3.86 12.72
N SER A 45 -4.46 -3.15 11.60
CA SER A 45 -4.13 -1.72 11.57
C SER A 45 -5.18 -0.93 10.79
N ASN A 46 -5.27 0.36 11.09
CA ASN A 46 -6.14 1.26 10.34
C ASN A 46 -5.45 1.75 9.05
N ILE A 47 -6.21 2.45 8.21
CA ILE A 47 -5.76 2.93 6.90
C ILE A 47 -4.55 3.89 6.96
N TYR A 48 -4.27 4.53 8.10
CA TYR A 48 -3.15 5.45 8.28
C TYR A 48 -1.83 4.77 8.68
N ASP A 49 -1.83 3.47 8.93
CA ASP A 49 -0.60 2.71 9.12
C ASP A 49 0.15 2.60 7.78
N TRP A 50 1.47 2.72 7.81
CA TRP A 50 2.30 2.70 6.61
C TRP A 50 2.15 1.40 5.78
N THR A 51 1.75 0.30 6.42
CA THR A 51 1.55 -1.00 5.77
C THR A 51 0.21 -1.13 5.04
N SER A 52 -0.72 -0.18 5.19
CA SER A 52 -2.12 -0.33 4.77
C SER A 52 -2.32 -0.62 3.28
N GLY A 53 -1.39 -0.19 2.42
CA GLY A 53 -1.44 -0.46 0.98
C GLY A 53 -1.04 -1.87 0.58
N PHE A 54 -0.34 -2.61 1.44
CA PHE A 54 0.20 -3.94 1.08
C PHE A 54 -0.90 -5.00 1.01
N TRP A 55 -1.88 -4.97 1.92
CA TRP A 55 -2.96 -5.95 1.89
C TRP A 55 -3.76 -5.90 0.58
N PRO A 56 -4.34 -4.77 0.15
CA PRO A 56 -4.97 -4.70 -1.16
C PRO A 56 -4.00 -5.03 -2.30
N GLY A 57 -2.72 -4.66 -2.20
CA GLY A 57 -1.70 -5.04 -3.17
C GLY A 57 -1.53 -6.54 -3.33
N ILE A 58 -1.49 -7.28 -2.22
CA ILE A 58 -1.44 -8.76 -2.21
C ILE A 58 -2.69 -9.35 -2.87
N LEU A 59 -3.87 -8.82 -2.58
CA LEU A 59 -5.13 -9.28 -3.18
C LEU A 59 -5.14 -9.06 -4.70
N TRP A 60 -4.60 -7.94 -5.19
CA TRP A 60 -4.47 -7.69 -6.62
C TRP A 60 -3.52 -8.67 -7.31
N TYR A 61 -2.39 -9.00 -6.67
CA TYR A 61 -1.47 -10.01 -7.22
C TYR A 61 -2.08 -11.41 -7.22
N ASP A 62 -2.86 -11.76 -6.20
CA ASP A 62 -3.56 -13.04 -6.17
C ASP A 62 -4.64 -13.12 -7.26
N TYR A 63 -5.40 -12.04 -7.46
CA TYR A 63 -6.33 -11.94 -8.59
C TYR A 63 -5.61 -12.10 -9.94
N GLU A 64 -4.46 -11.46 -10.13
CA GLU A 64 -3.66 -11.60 -11.36
C GLU A 64 -3.21 -13.05 -11.59
N ALA A 65 -2.85 -13.76 -10.54
CA ALA A 65 -2.39 -15.14 -10.62
C ALA A 65 -3.54 -16.14 -10.83
N THR A 66 -4.70 -15.90 -10.23
CA THR A 66 -5.80 -16.89 -10.17
C THR A 66 -6.98 -16.57 -11.10
N GLY A 67 -7.17 -15.30 -11.47
CA GLY A 67 -8.35 -14.83 -12.18
C GLY A 67 -9.65 -14.88 -11.35
N ASN A 68 -9.54 -14.99 -10.01
CA ASN A 68 -10.70 -15.17 -9.14
C ASN A 68 -11.42 -13.83 -8.89
N GLU A 69 -12.65 -13.72 -9.39
CA GLU A 69 -13.46 -12.49 -9.26
C GLU A 69 -13.89 -12.17 -7.82
N GLU A 70 -13.95 -13.15 -6.90
CA GLU A 70 -14.20 -12.90 -5.48
C GLU A 70 -13.00 -12.19 -4.85
N ILE A 71 -11.79 -12.63 -5.16
CA ILE A 71 -10.55 -11.96 -4.71
C ILE A 71 -10.47 -10.55 -5.28
N LYS A 72 -10.83 -10.35 -6.54
CA LYS A 72 -10.90 -9.02 -7.15
C LYS A 72 -11.88 -8.09 -6.42
N ALA A 73 -13.06 -8.59 -6.08
CA ALA A 73 -14.03 -7.81 -5.31
C ALA A 73 -13.46 -7.38 -3.95
N GLN A 74 -12.74 -8.26 -3.27
CA GLN A 74 -12.02 -7.95 -2.04
C GLN A 74 -10.92 -6.91 -2.27
N ALA A 75 -10.12 -7.07 -3.31
CA ALA A 75 -9.05 -6.14 -3.67
C ALA A 75 -9.61 -4.72 -3.93
N ILE A 76 -10.75 -4.61 -4.62
CA ILE A 76 -11.45 -3.35 -4.84
C ILE A 76 -11.88 -2.75 -3.49
N CYS A 77 -12.59 -3.50 -2.67
CA CYS A 77 -13.11 -3.06 -1.39
C CYS A 77 -11.99 -2.48 -0.50
N TYR A 78 -10.93 -3.23 -0.27
CA TYR A 78 -9.79 -2.79 0.55
C TYR A 78 -8.99 -1.63 -0.08
N THR A 79 -8.90 -1.56 -1.42
CA THR A 79 -8.29 -0.42 -2.11
C THR A 79 -9.10 0.85 -1.87
N GLU A 80 -10.42 0.79 -1.99
CA GLU A 80 -11.31 1.94 -1.84
C GLU A 80 -11.35 2.47 -0.41
N CYS A 81 -11.12 1.63 0.59
CA CYS A 81 -10.90 2.05 1.98
C CYS A 81 -9.78 3.09 2.12
N LEU A 82 -8.81 3.10 1.20
CA LEU A 82 -7.66 4.01 1.27
C LEU A 82 -7.90 5.38 0.60
N PHE A 83 -9.04 5.64 -0.03
CA PHE A 83 -9.34 6.97 -0.58
C PHE A 83 -9.13 8.13 0.39
N PRO A 84 -9.44 8.02 1.69
CA PRO A 84 -9.20 9.10 2.65
C PRO A 84 -7.73 9.55 2.73
N LEU A 85 -6.77 8.69 2.42
CA LEU A 85 -5.34 9.06 2.39
C LEU A 85 -5.05 10.17 1.37
N VAL A 86 -5.80 10.22 0.28
CA VAL A 86 -5.60 11.21 -0.81
C VAL A 86 -6.69 12.27 -0.88
N THR A 87 -7.85 12.06 -0.25
CA THR A 87 -8.98 13.01 -0.30
C THR A 87 -9.10 13.87 0.95
N SER A 88 -8.61 13.39 2.11
CA SER A 88 -8.66 14.16 3.35
C SER A 88 -7.46 15.09 3.51
N ALA A 89 -7.57 16.02 4.47
CA ALA A 89 -6.49 16.94 4.86
C ALA A 89 -5.40 16.26 5.71
N HIS A 90 -5.43 14.93 5.89
CA HIS A 90 -4.41 14.21 6.63
C HIS A 90 -3.01 14.46 6.03
N SER A 91 -2.07 14.83 6.89
CA SER A 91 -0.67 15.04 6.48
C SER A 91 -0.02 13.70 6.20
N ALA A 92 0.45 13.52 4.97
CA ALA A 92 1.21 12.34 4.60
C ALA A 92 2.66 12.43 5.10
N ASP A 93 3.26 11.28 5.31
CA ASP A 93 4.70 11.08 5.31
C ASP A 93 5.14 10.39 4.00
N HIS A 94 6.40 9.94 3.91
CA HIS A 94 6.90 9.35 2.67
C HIS A 94 6.23 8.01 2.33
N ASP A 95 5.66 7.31 3.31
CA ASP A 95 5.02 6.01 3.11
C ASP A 95 3.75 6.07 2.25
N ILE A 96 3.23 7.29 1.99
CA ILE A 96 2.15 7.49 1.02
C ILE A 96 2.47 6.84 -0.35
N GLY A 97 3.75 6.72 -0.72
CA GLY A 97 4.20 6.01 -1.92
C GLY A 97 3.77 4.54 -1.88
N PHE A 98 4.09 3.82 -0.82
CA PHE A 98 3.68 2.41 -0.63
C PHE A 98 2.16 2.26 -0.54
N GLN A 99 1.53 3.07 0.31
CA GLN A 99 0.11 2.97 0.57
C GLN A 99 -0.71 3.09 -0.72
N ILE A 100 -0.35 4.03 -1.58
CA ILE A 100 -1.12 4.34 -2.79
C ILE A 100 -0.67 3.48 -3.98
N PHE A 101 0.65 3.27 -4.18
CA PHE A 101 1.08 2.60 -5.39
C PHE A 101 0.91 1.08 -5.34
N CYS A 102 1.06 0.46 -4.17
CA CYS A 102 0.75 -0.97 -4.00
C CYS A 102 -0.75 -1.26 -4.15
N SER A 103 -1.62 -0.34 -3.73
CA SER A 103 -3.08 -0.51 -3.80
C SER A 103 -3.67 0.02 -5.12
N PHE A 104 -3.87 1.33 -5.23
CA PHE A 104 -4.44 1.97 -6.42
C PHE A 104 -3.60 1.77 -7.68
N GLY A 105 -2.26 1.64 -7.55
CA GLY A 105 -1.38 1.35 -8.70
C GLY A 105 -1.73 0.02 -9.35
N ASN A 106 -1.86 -1.05 -8.58
CA ASN A 106 -2.29 -2.35 -9.08
C ASN A 106 -3.75 -2.33 -9.54
N ALA A 107 -4.62 -1.67 -8.78
CA ALA A 107 -6.04 -1.52 -9.16
C ALA A 107 -6.19 -0.84 -10.53
N TYR A 108 -5.49 0.27 -10.77
CA TYR A 108 -5.52 0.97 -12.05
C TYR A 108 -4.93 0.11 -13.18
N ARG A 109 -3.80 -0.55 -12.94
CA ARG A 109 -3.17 -1.44 -13.92
C ARG A 109 -4.11 -2.53 -14.43
N MET A 110 -4.95 -3.09 -13.55
CA MET A 110 -5.82 -4.21 -13.86
C MET A 110 -7.22 -3.80 -14.33
N THR A 111 -7.69 -2.60 -13.96
CA THR A 111 -9.08 -2.17 -14.25
C THR A 111 -9.17 -1.02 -15.24
N GLY A 112 -8.12 -0.19 -15.36
CA GLY A 112 -8.16 1.05 -16.13
C GLY A 112 -9.04 2.15 -15.51
N ASN A 113 -9.51 1.97 -14.26
CA ASN A 113 -10.41 2.92 -13.61
C ASN A 113 -9.75 4.28 -13.40
N GLN A 114 -10.35 5.34 -13.97
CA GLN A 114 -9.78 6.69 -13.95
C GLN A 114 -9.82 7.34 -12.56
N GLU A 115 -10.69 6.90 -11.67
CA GLU A 115 -10.70 7.36 -10.27
C GLU A 115 -9.45 6.87 -9.53
N TYR A 116 -8.99 5.64 -9.81
CA TYR A 116 -7.76 5.11 -9.26
C TYR A 116 -6.54 5.85 -9.82
N LYS A 117 -6.54 6.17 -11.11
CA LYS A 117 -5.51 7.06 -11.70
C LYS A 117 -5.44 8.40 -10.97
N ALA A 118 -6.59 9.02 -10.73
CA ALA A 118 -6.66 10.28 -10.00
C ALA A 118 -6.14 10.16 -8.55
N ALA A 119 -6.42 9.03 -7.88
CA ALA A 119 -5.89 8.75 -6.54
C ALA A 119 -4.37 8.64 -6.54
N ILE A 120 -3.78 7.95 -7.52
CA ILE A 120 -2.32 7.82 -7.67
C ILE A 120 -1.69 9.21 -7.86
N LEU A 121 -2.23 10.04 -8.75
CA LEU A 121 -1.71 11.39 -9.00
C LEU A 121 -1.75 12.25 -7.73
N LYS A 122 -2.84 12.20 -6.96
CA LYS A 122 -2.94 12.91 -5.66
C LYS A 122 -1.95 12.38 -4.63
N GLY A 123 -1.70 11.06 -4.59
CA GLY A 123 -0.67 10.46 -3.74
C GLY A 123 0.72 10.96 -4.10
N ALA A 124 1.03 10.99 -5.41
CA ALA A 124 2.28 11.54 -5.93
C ALA A 124 2.47 13.03 -5.57
N GLU A 125 1.41 13.84 -5.68
CA GLU A 125 1.44 15.25 -5.27
C GLU A 125 1.72 15.41 -3.77
N LYS A 126 1.13 14.57 -2.91
CA LYS A 126 1.40 14.59 -1.47
C LYS A 126 2.85 14.23 -1.17
N LEU A 127 3.40 13.20 -1.83
CA LEU A 127 4.80 12.81 -1.68
C LEU A 127 5.75 13.91 -2.19
N ALA A 128 5.46 14.50 -3.34
CA ALA A 128 6.27 15.57 -3.92
C ALA A 128 6.39 16.81 -3.01
N LYS A 129 5.35 17.11 -2.22
CA LYS A 129 5.38 18.22 -1.23
C LYS A 129 6.39 18.01 -0.10
N LEU A 130 6.85 16.77 0.12
CA LEU A 130 7.88 16.44 1.11
C LEU A 130 9.30 16.65 0.57
N TYR A 131 9.46 16.95 -0.72
CA TYR A 131 10.76 17.24 -1.30
C TYR A 131 11.31 18.57 -0.84
N ASN A 132 12.55 18.56 -0.37
CA ASN A 132 13.26 19.77 0.02
C ASN A 132 14.41 20.05 -0.98
N PRO A 133 14.30 21.09 -1.82
CA PRO A 133 15.30 21.38 -2.86
C PRO A 133 16.66 21.80 -2.30
N LYS A 134 16.73 22.29 -1.06
CA LYS A 134 18.00 22.63 -0.41
C LYS A 134 18.79 21.42 0.05
N VAL A 135 18.08 20.36 0.43
CA VAL A 135 18.67 19.07 0.86
C VAL A 135 18.80 18.11 -0.32
N GLY A 136 17.92 18.21 -1.31
CA GLY A 136 17.86 17.36 -2.48
C GLY A 136 17.18 16.01 -2.24
N THR A 137 16.44 15.87 -1.12
CA THR A 137 15.75 14.63 -0.75
C THR A 137 14.33 14.86 -0.27
N ILE A 138 13.54 13.78 -0.19
CA ILE A 138 12.20 13.75 0.39
C ILE A 138 12.32 13.57 1.91
N LEU A 139 11.61 14.40 2.66
CA LEU A 139 11.46 14.26 4.12
C LEU A 139 10.65 13.00 4.43
N SER A 140 11.23 12.06 5.21
CA SER A 140 10.53 10.80 5.52
C SER A 140 9.37 11.02 6.48
N TRP A 141 9.64 11.58 7.65
CA TRP A 141 8.64 11.72 8.71
C TRP A 141 8.53 13.15 9.22
N PRO A 142 7.61 13.96 8.68
CA PRO A 142 7.39 15.35 9.14
C PRO A 142 7.12 15.47 10.64
N GLY A 143 6.40 14.50 11.22
CA GLY A 143 6.11 14.45 12.65
C GLY A 143 7.36 14.35 13.54
N MET A 144 8.44 13.75 13.04
CA MET A 144 9.69 13.60 13.79
C MET A 144 10.50 14.90 13.86
N VAL A 145 10.27 15.85 12.94
CA VAL A 145 10.90 17.17 12.98
C VAL A 145 10.60 17.86 14.31
N LYS A 146 9.32 17.82 14.73
CA LYS A 146 8.91 18.42 16.02
C LYS A 146 9.25 17.53 17.21
N ARG A 147 8.98 16.21 17.10
CA ARG A 147 9.11 15.28 18.23
C ARG A 147 10.55 15.00 18.63
N MET A 148 11.46 14.91 17.65
CA MET A 148 12.86 14.51 17.84
C MET A 148 13.85 15.65 17.61
N GLY A 149 13.37 16.82 17.15
CA GLY A 149 14.26 17.93 16.77
C GLY A 149 15.08 17.69 15.50
N TRP A 150 14.73 16.70 14.68
CA TRP A 150 15.44 16.43 13.42
C TRP A 150 15.02 17.44 12.37
N SER A 151 15.96 18.23 11.88
CA SER A 151 15.67 19.28 10.90
C SER A 151 15.18 18.74 9.54
N HIS A 152 15.74 17.61 9.11
CA HIS A 152 15.32 16.87 7.92
C HIS A 152 15.77 15.41 8.06
N ASN A 153 14.82 14.50 8.07
CA ASN A 153 15.11 13.06 8.16
C ASN A 153 14.77 12.39 6.83
N THR A 154 15.70 11.55 6.37
CA THR A 154 15.55 10.75 5.15
C THR A 154 16.10 9.37 5.41
N ILE A 155 15.36 8.33 5.08
CA ILE A 155 15.80 6.94 5.19
C ILE A 155 15.86 6.28 3.80
N MET A 156 16.57 5.17 3.71
CA MET A 156 16.90 4.54 2.42
C MET A 156 15.67 4.01 1.68
N ASP A 157 14.64 3.57 2.40
CA ASP A 157 13.39 3.08 1.81
C ASP A 157 12.58 4.17 1.07
N ASN A 158 12.90 5.46 1.25
CA ASN A 158 12.40 6.51 0.37
C ASN A 158 12.57 6.18 -1.12
N MET A 159 13.62 5.43 -1.47
CA MET A 159 13.87 5.02 -2.86
C MET A 159 12.72 4.20 -3.44
N MET A 160 12.09 3.34 -2.64
CA MET A 160 10.95 2.52 -3.06
C MET A 160 9.68 3.36 -3.24
N ASN A 161 9.55 4.44 -2.46
CA ASN A 161 8.42 5.37 -2.56
C ASN A 161 8.50 6.30 -3.80
N LEU A 162 9.67 6.41 -4.45
CA LEU A 162 9.82 7.25 -5.65
C LEU A 162 9.10 6.71 -6.89
N GLU A 163 8.76 5.43 -6.91
CA GLU A 163 8.11 4.79 -8.06
C GLU A 163 6.84 5.52 -8.48
N ILE A 164 6.02 5.93 -7.52
CA ILE A 164 4.79 6.69 -7.79
C ILE A 164 5.06 8.03 -8.48
N LEU A 165 6.18 8.69 -8.17
CA LEU A 165 6.57 9.96 -8.81
C LEU A 165 6.99 9.75 -10.28
N PHE A 166 7.77 8.69 -10.56
CA PHE A 166 8.15 8.35 -11.93
C PHE A 166 6.93 7.95 -12.76
N TRP A 167 5.99 7.23 -12.15
CA TRP A 167 4.76 6.88 -12.82
C TRP A 167 3.91 8.13 -13.12
N ALA A 168 3.72 9.02 -12.14
CA ALA A 168 2.94 10.24 -12.29
C ALA A 168 3.53 11.19 -13.34
N ALA A 169 4.87 11.26 -13.45
CA ALA A 169 5.54 12.08 -14.46
C ALA A 169 5.29 11.64 -15.90
N ARG A 170 4.79 10.41 -16.13
CA ARG A 170 4.50 9.83 -17.45
C ARG A 170 3.02 9.78 -17.79
N ASN A 171 2.13 10.09 -16.85
CA ASN A 171 0.67 9.92 -16.96
C ASN A 171 -0.12 11.20 -16.69
#